data_668ce96fac1b46b03dff908cdf8584ef
#
_entry.id   668ce96fac1b46b03dff908cdf8584ef
#
_cell.length_a   1.000
_cell.length_b   1.000
_cell.length_c   1.000
_cell.angle_alpha   90.00
_cell.angle_beta   90.00
_cell.angle_gamma   90.00
#
_symmetry.space_group_name_H-M   'P 1'
#
loop_
_entity.id
_entity.type
_entity.pdbx_description
1 polymer ?
#
loop_
_entity_poly.entity_id
_entity_poly.type
_entity_poly.pdbx_seq_one_letter_code
_entity_poly.pdbx_strand_id
1 'polypeptide(L)'
;MDNPVLSTMLNRKSVRRYKPDQPADEVIAAIVQAWQQAPFASHLYSVLLSRRKKAPFGAPLWFTICVDVYKLERFMALRGWKLVTNDLLMLVFGIQDAAYMAENMVIAAESLGLSSCFLGSA
;
A
#
# COMPACT_ATOMS: atom_id res chain seq x y z
N MET A 1 -2.62 -28.35 7.57
CA MET A 1 -2.70 -27.27 8.59
C MET A 1 -3.71 -26.24 8.06
N ASP A 2 -4.84 -26.10 8.73
CA ASP A 2 -5.84 -25.12 8.35
C ASP A 2 -5.45 -23.77 8.99
N ASN A 3 -4.81 -22.90 8.18
CA ASN A 3 -4.35 -21.60 8.62
C ASN A 3 -4.86 -20.54 7.64
N PRO A 4 -5.76 -19.63 8.08
CA PRO A 4 -6.41 -18.67 7.18
C PRO A 4 -5.41 -17.69 6.55
N VAL A 5 -4.33 -17.32 7.24
CA VAL A 5 -3.31 -16.43 6.69
C VAL A 5 -2.57 -17.11 5.55
N LEU A 6 -2.10 -18.34 5.76
CA LEU A 6 -1.45 -19.11 4.69
C LEU A 6 -2.40 -19.37 3.52
N SER A 7 -3.65 -19.67 3.79
CA SER A 7 -4.67 -19.85 2.74
C SER A 7 -4.84 -18.58 1.91
N THR A 8 -4.94 -17.41 2.53
CA THR A 8 -5.03 -16.14 1.84
C THR A 8 -3.82 -15.89 0.94
N MET A 9 -2.61 -16.06 1.48
CA MET A 9 -1.37 -15.85 0.74
C MET A 9 -1.21 -16.80 -0.45
N LEU A 10 -1.54 -18.09 -0.28
CA LEU A 10 -1.39 -19.11 -1.32
C LEU A 10 -2.46 -19.01 -2.42
N ASN A 11 -3.64 -18.49 -2.11
CA ASN A 11 -4.73 -18.32 -3.06
C ASN A 11 -4.75 -16.96 -3.75
N ARG A 12 -3.95 -15.99 -3.29
CA ARG A 12 -3.84 -14.66 -3.89
C ARG A 12 -3.43 -14.76 -5.37
N LYS A 13 -4.12 -14.02 -6.21
CA LYS A 13 -3.78 -13.90 -7.63
C LYS A 13 -4.09 -12.50 -8.15
N SER A 14 -3.38 -12.07 -9.17
CA SER A 14 -3.65 -10.81 -9.87
C SER A 14 -4.94 -10.88 -10.68
N VAL A 15 -5.95 -10.15 -10.24
CA VAL A 15 -7.25 -10.04 -10.93
C VAL A 15 -7.28 -8.77 -11.77
N ARG A 16 -7.71 -8.88 -13.03
CA ARG A 16 -7.75 -7.77 -14.01
C ARG A 16 -9.14 -7.51 -14.56
N ARG A 17 -10.17 -7.88 -13.83
CA ARG A 17 -11.57 -7.57 -14.14
C ARG A 17 -12.35 -7.49 -12.83
N TYR A 18 -12.96 -6.36 -12.55
CA TYR A 18 -13.62 -6.07 -11.30
C TYR A 18 -15.10 -5.81 -11.49
N LYS A 19 -15.89 -6.02 -10.43
CA LYS A 19 -17.26 -5.53 -10.32
C LYS A 19 -17.23 -4.02 -10.08
N PRO A 20 -18.27 -3.29 -10.49
CA PRO A 20 -18.34 -1.83 -10.31
C PRO A 20 -18.62 -1.42 -8.86
N ASP A 21 -18.99 -2.37 -8.00
CA ASP A 21 -19.40 -2.11 -6.63
C ASP A 21 -18.24 -1.58 -5.80
N GLN A 22 -18.47 -0.47 -5.11
CA GLN A 22 -17.48 0.11 -4.20
C GLN A 22 -17.40 -0.73 -2.91
N PRO A 23 -16.22 -1.07 -2.42
CA PRO A 23 -16.08 -1.61 -1.08
C PRO A 23 -16.61 -0.63 -0.03
N ALA A 24 -17.20 -1.15 1.04
CA ALA A 24 -17.66 -0.35 2.16
C ALA A 24 -16.51 0.40 2.84
N ASP A 25 -16.79 1.54 3.43
CA ASP A 25 -15.74 2.38 4.06
C ASP A 25 -15.07 1.66 5.24
N GLU A 26 -15.79 0.78 5.94
CA GLU A 26 -15.24 -0.05 7.02
C GLU A 26 -14.20 -1.05 6.48
N VAL A 27 -14.42 -1.62 5.30
CA VAL A 27 -13.46 -2.51 4.63
C VAL A 27 -12.20 -1.74 4.22
N ILE A 28 -12.37 -0.54 3.68
CA ILE A 28 -11.24 0.35 3.35
C ILE A 28 -10.48 0.72 4.62
N ALA A 29 -11.17 1.05 5.71
CA ALA A 29 -10.55 1.37 6.99
C ALA A 29 -9.73 0.19 7.56
N ALA A 30 -10.23 -1.03 7.44
CA ALA A 30 -9.51 -2.23 7.86
C ALA A 30 -8.21 -2.44 7.04
N ILE A 31 -8.26 -2.20 5.72
CA ILE A 31 -7.07 -2.24 4.86
C ILE A 31 -6.06 -1.16 5.29
N VAL A 32 -6.54 0.06 5.61
CA VAL A 32 -5.69 1.15 6.12
C VAL A 32 -5.01 0.76 7.44
N GLN A 33 -5.74 0.18 8.38
CA GLN A 33 -5.18 -0.29 9.65
C GLN A 33 -4.11 -1.37 9.43
N ALA A 34 -4.35 -2.32 8.51
CA ALA A 34 -3.40 -3.38 8.20
C ALA A 34 -2.07 -2.84 7.64
N TRP A 35 -2.12 -1.85 6.73
CA TRP A 35 -0.89 -1.30 6.17
C TRP A 35 -0.05 -0.55 7.22
N GLN A 36 -0.71 0.10 8.21
CA GLN A 36 -0.02 0.82 9.28
C GLN A 36 0.81 -0.10 10.20
N GLN A 37 0.53 -1.41 10.17
CA GLN A 37 1.26 -2.44 10.91
C GLN A 37 2.41 -3.07 10.10
N ALA A 38 2.63 -2.64 8.86
CA ALA A 38 3.75 -3.14 8.07
C ALA A 38 5.10 -2.73 8.69
N PRO A 39 6.12 -3.59 8.61
CA PRO A 39 7.47 -3.20 9.01
C PRO A 39 7.98 -2.07 8.11
N PHE A 40 8.77 -1.18 8.66
CA PHE A 40 9.32 -0.04 7.93
C PHE A 40 10.70 0.36 8.47
N ALA A 41 11.50 1.05 7.65
CA ALA A 41 12.74 1.68 8.08
C ALA A 41 12.48 3.11 8.58
N SER A 42 11.71 3.91 7.83
CA SER A 42 11.48 5.33 8.15
C SER A 42 10.12 5.86 7.68
N HIS A 43 9.15 5.00 7.38
CA HIS A 43 7.84 5.39 6.83
C HIS A 43 7.93 6.26 5.56
N LEU A 44 8.81 5.90 4.64
CA LEU A 44 9.08 6.67 3.43
C LEU A 44 8.04 6.45 2.33
N TYR A 45 6.76 6.46 2.67
CA TYR A 45 5.68 6.31 1.73
C TYR A 45 4.50 7.23 2.01
N SER A 46 3.74 7.54 0.98
CA SER A 46 2.43 8.15 1.04
C SER A 46 1.46 7.37 0.16
N VAL A 47 0.19 7.35 0.53
CA VAL A 47 -0.86 6.61 -0.19
C VAL A 47 -1.99 7.54 -0.57
N LEU A 48 -2.38 7.50 -1.84
CA LEU A 48 -3.52 8.23 -2.36
C LEU A 48 -4.62 7.24 -2.73
N LEU A 49 -5.81 7.41 -2.16
CA LEU A 49 -7.01 6.67 -2.55
C LEU A 49 -7.74 7.41 -3.67
N SER A 50 -8.05 6.70 -4.74
CA SER A 50 -8.81 7.25 -5.86
C SER A 50 -10.03 6.40 -6.19
N ARG A 51 -11.18 7.05 -6.40
CA ARG A 51 -12.48 6.46 -6.77
C ARG A 51 -12.95 7.06 -8.10
N ARG A 52 -12.20 6.85 -9.20
CA ARG A 52 -12.52 7.43 -10.51
C ARG A 52 -13.24 6.40 -11.40
N LYS A 53 -14.16 6.89 -12.26
CA LYS A 53 -14.92 6.05 -13.20
C LYS A 53 -14.08 5.32 -14.26
N LYS A 54 -12.84 5.76 -14.51
CA LYS A 54 -11.93 5.18 -15.52
C LYS A 54 -10.68 4.60 -14.86
N ALA A 55 -10.88 3.71 -13.91
CA ALA A 55 -9.76 2.98 -13.32
C ALA A 55 -9.28 1.83 -14.23
N PRO A 56 -8.01 1.43 -14.16
CA PRO A 56 -7.52 0.26 -14.85
C PRO A 56 -8.38 -0.98 -14.53
N PHE A 57 -8.66 -1.79 -15.55
CA PHE A 57 -9.47 -3.00 -15.46
C PHE A 57 -10.89 -2.81 -14.91
N GLY A 58 -11.40 -1.58 -14.89
CA GLY A 58 -12.71 -1.25 -14.32
C GLY A 58 -12.75 -1.32 -12.79
N ALA A 59 -11.61 -1.21 -12.13
CA ALA A 59 -11.57 -1.24 -10.67
C ALA A 59 -12.39 -0.08 -10.06
N PRO A 60 -13.23 -0.34 -9.03
CA PRO A 60 -14.04 0.70 -8.41
C PRO A 60 -13.21 1.70 -7.62
N LEU A 61 -12.05 1.28 -7.13
CA LEU A 61 -11.06 2.15 -6.48
C LEU A 61 -9.63 1.65 -6.74
N TRP A 62 -8.67 2.55 -6.56
CA TRP A 62 -7.25 2.17 -6.51
C TRP A 62 -6.49 2.99 -5.47
N PHE A 63 -5.39 2.42 -5.03
CA PHE A 63 -4.41 3.10 -4.20
C PHE A 63 -3.16 3.39 -5.03
N THR A 64 -2.74 4.65 -5.05
CA THR A 64 -1.43 5.04 -5.59
C THR A 64 -0.45 5.11 -4.43
N ILE A 65 0.60 4.29 -4.50
CA ILE A 65 1.61 4.19 -3.47
C ILE A 65 2.83 4.94 -3.96
N CYS A 66 3.25 5.96 -3.20
CA CYS A 66 4.35 6.84 -3.54
C CYS A 66 5.50 6.65 -2.54
N VAL A 67 6.72 6.60 -3.02
CA VAL A 67 7.90 6.84 -2.16
C VAL A 67 7.91 8.32 -1.80
N ASP A 68 7.99 8.64 -0.51
CA ASP A 68 7.86 10.00 0.01
C ASP A 68 8.96 10.29 1.04
N VAL A 69 10.11 10.73 0.54
CA VAL A 69 11.25 11.17 1.36
C VAL A 69 11.01 12.56 1.94
N TYR A 70 10.28 13.43 1.21
CA TYR A 70 10.03 14.81 1.61
C TYR A 70 9.38 14.92 2.99
N LYS A 71 8.48 14.02 3.31
CA LYS A 71 7.84 13.93 4.64
C LYS A 71 8.89 13.79 5.76
N LEU A 72 9.85 12.90 5.58
CA LEU A 72 10.93 12.69 6.56
C LEU A 72 11.83 13.92 6.67
N GLU A 73 12.24 14.50 5.54
CA GLU A 73 13.07 15.72 5.52
C GLU A 73 12.38 16.87 6.27
N ARG A 74 11.09 17.08 6.05
CA ARG A 74 10.30 18.10 6.76
C ARG A 74 10.24 17.84 8.25
N PHE A 75 10.00 16.59 8.65
CA PHE A 75 9.96 16.20 10.06
C PHE A 75 11.31 16.44 10.77
N MET A 76 12.40 16.05 10.12
CA MET A 76 13.77 16.26 10.65
C MET A 76 14.09 17.75 10.77
N ALA A 77 13.77 18.54 9.75
CA ALA A 77 13.99 19.99 9.74
C ALA A 77 13.21 20.69 10.88
N LEU A 78 11.96 20.32 11.13
CA LEU A 78 11.17 20.89 12.23
C LEU A 78 11.76 20.61 13.62
N ARG A 79 12.54 19.55 13.76
CA ARG A 79 13.23 19.20 15.00
C ARG A 79 14.68 19.71 15.06
N GLY A 80 15.13 20.43 14.05
CA GLY A 80 16.52 20.86 13.95
C GLY A 80 17.51 19.72 13.73
N TRP A 81 17.03 18.55 13.29
CA TRP A 81 17.85 17.37 13.03
C TRP A 81 18.30 17.37 11.57
N LYS A 82 19.53 16.90 11.34
CA LYS A 82 20.06 16.71 10.01
C LYS A 82 19.93 15.25 9.58
N LEU A 83 19.33 15.03 8.42
CA LEU A 83 19.30 13.70 7.82
C LEU A 83 20.69 13.37 7.25
N VAL A 84 21.37 12.39 7.84
CA VAL A 84 22.69 11.91 7.39
C VAL A 84 22.47 10.64 6.58
N THR A 85 22.31 10.79 5.28
CA THR A 85 22.05 9.68 4.36
C THR A 85 22.42 10.10 2.93
N ASN A 86 22.22 9.22 1.96
CA ASN A 86 22.33 9.53 0.54
C ASN A 86 21.07 9.12 -0.21
N ASP A 87 20.89 9.68 -1.40
CA ASP A 87 19.68 9.51 -2.21
C ASP A 87 19.41 8.05 -2.58
N LEU A 88 20.45 7.26 -2.83
CA LEU A 88 20.31 5.85 -3.17
C LEU A 88 19.72 5.05 -1.99
N LEU A 89 20.24 5.25 -0.78
CA LEU A 89 19.73 4.60 0.42
C LEU A 89 18.29 5.02 0.70
N MET A 90 17.98 6.31 0.54
CA MET A 90 16.61 6.80 0.73
C MET A 90 15.64 6.21 -0.30
N LEU A 91 16.05 6.06 -1.55
CA LEU A 91 15.25 5.41 -2.58
C LEU A 91 15.03 3.93 -2.25
N VAL A 92 16.09 3.19 -1.89
CA VAL A 92 16.00 1.77 -1.55
C VAL A 92 15.08 1.54 -0.36
N PHE A 93 15.27 2.28 0.74
CA PHE A 93 14.40 2.16 1.92
C PHE A 93 12.98 2.61 1.62
N GLY A 94 12.79 3.65 0.83
CA GLY A 94 11.46 4.10 0.42
C GLY A 94 10.71 3.05 -0.40
N ILE A 95 11.38 2.38 -1.33
CA ILE A 95 10.80 1.27 -2.10
C ILE A 95 10.46 0.10 -1.18
N GLN A 96 11.33 -0.27 -0.24
CA GLN A 96 11.08 -1.35 0.71
C GLN A 96 9.89 -1.02 1.63
N ASP A 97 9.87 0.15 2.24
CA ASP A 97 8.78 0.60 3.11
C ASP A 97 7.43 0.59 2.36
N ALA A 98 7.41 1.11 1.14
CA ALA A 98 6.23 1.14 0.29
C ALA A 98 5.77 -0.29 -0.11
N ALA A 99 6.70 -1.19 -0.41
CA ALA A 99 6.40 -2.55 -0.81
C ALA A 99 5.83 -3.39 0.35
N TYR A 100 6.41 -3.29 1.54
CA TYR A 100 5.90 -4.01 2.73
C TYR A 100 4.50 -3.55 3.09
N MET A 101 4.29 -2.25 3.08
CA MET A 101 2.97 -1.66 3.33
C MET A 101 1.95 -2.13 2.28
N ALA A 102 2.31 -2.10 0.99
CA ALA A 102 1.45 -2.51 -0.10
C ALA A 102 1.06 -3.99 0.00
N GLU A 103 1.98 -4.88 0.41
CA GLU A 103 1.67 -6.29 0.59
C GLU A 103 0.72 -6.52 1.77
N ASN A 104 0.88 -5.79 2.88
CA ASN A 104 -0.09 -5.85 3.98
C ASN A 104 -1.49 -5.42 3.52
N MET A 105 -1.60 -4.40 2.66
CA MET A 105 -2.87 -3.99 2.06
C MET A 105 -3.49 -5.12 1.23
N VAL A 106 -2.69 -5.78 0.40
CA VAL A 106 -3.14 -6.87 -0.47
C VAL A 106 -3.64 -8.04 0.36
N ILE A 107 -2.87 -8.49 1.35
CA ILE A 107 -3.27 -9.61 2.22
C ILE A 107 -4.56 -9.26 2.98
N ALA A 108 -4.67 -8.05 3.51
CA ALA A 108 -5.88 -7.60 4.18
C ALA A 108 -7.09 -7.57 3.22
N ALA A 109 -6.94 -7.03 2.02
CA ALA A 109 -8.00 -6.99 1.02
C ALA A 109 -8.48 -8.39 0.63
N GLU A 110 -7.55 -9.31 0.32
CA GLU A 110 -7.87 -10.70 -0.04
C GLU A 110 -8.57 -11.44 1.13
N SER A 111 -8.12 -11.22 2.37
CA SER A 111 -8.75 -11.80 3.56
C SER A 111 -10.19 -11.30 3.80
N LEU A 112 -10.50 -10.12 3.30
CA LEU A 112 -11.84 -9.49 3.34
C LEU A 112 -12.68 -9.81 2.09
N GLY A 113 -12.23 -10.72 1.22
CA GLY A 113 -12.95 -11.16 0.02
C GLY A 113 -12.82 -10.21 -1.17
N LEU A 114 -11.90 -9.24 -1.12
CA LEU A 114 -11.56 -8.40 -2.27
C LEU A 114 -10.39 -9.01 -3.04
N SER A 115 -10.37 -8.75 -4.33
CA SER A 115 -9.24 -9.13 -5.19
C SER A 115 -8.45 -7.91 -5.62
N SER A 116 -7.17 -8.10 -5.91
CA SER A 116 -6.25 -7.03 -6.22
C SER A 116 -5.36 -7.30 -7.43
N CYS A 117 -4.71 -6.26 -7.93
CA CYS A 117 -3.65 -6.35 -8.92
C CYS A 117 -2.69 -5.18 -8.75
N PHE A 118 -1.40 -5.46 -8.61
CA PHE A 118 -0.37 -4.44 -8.70
C PHE A 118 -0.22 -3.93 -10.14
N LEU A 119 -0.03 -2.62 -10.28
CA LEU A 119 0.28 -1.96 -11.55
C LEU A 119 1.64 -1.28 -11.45
N GLY A 120 2.49 -1.50 -12.44
CA GLY A 120 3.82 -0.89 -12.51
C GLY A 120 3.83 0.53 -13.09
N SER A 121 2.71 0.97 -13.68
CA SER A 121 2.51 2.33 -14.18
C SER A 121 1.06 2.72 -14.06
N ALA A 122 0.78 3.95 -13.72
CA ALA A 122 -0.55 4.55 -13.66
C ALA A 122 -0.72 5.62 -14.75
#